data_b5770db8179354525f59f59fa2d43118
#
_entry.id   b5770db8179354525f59f59fa2d43118
#
_cell.length_a   1.000
_cell.length_b   1.000
_cell.length_c   1.000
_cell.angle_alpha   90.00
_cell.angle_beta   90.00
_cell.angle_gamma   90.00
#
_symmetry.space_group_name_H-M   'P 1'
#
loop_
_entity.id
_entity.type
_entity.pdbx_description
1 polymer ?
#
loop_
_entity_poly.entity_id
_entity_poly.type
_entity_poly.pdbx_seq_one_letter_code
_entity_poly.pdbx_strand_id
1 'polypeptide(L)'
;LPPPKDWDDLLDPKLKGNVVQCAPTRSSSSHATYEVVLQRDGDDKGWEFLRRLGANTGMFTARSRDVPSMVAKGEFAAGFAVPSYMAFEDRLAGFDLMFVAPKTAWITPEPMAILAGAKHPKAARAFIEYLLSERGQKMAMERGVFPITPKYRVQGAPGSRAEMAVEFTGGLRSYFDVDVTNIYDHAVAQKRYEAVNSRCRKDIESIAEELKKKN
;
A
#
# COMPACT_ATOMS: atom_id res chain seq x y z
N LEU A 1 12.27 15.93 10.25
CA LEU A 1 12.86 14.62 9.96
C LEU A 1 13.01 14.46 8.45
N PRO A 2 14.10 13.88 7.94
CA PRO A 2 14.16 13.52 6.53
C PRO A 2 13.07 12.48 6.24
N PRO A 3 12.50 12.48 5.01
CA PRO A 3 11.50 11.49 4.65
C PRO A 3 12.11 10.08 4.73
N PRO A 4 11.36 9.08 5.24
CA PRO A 4 11.81 7.69 5.26
C PRO A 4 12.07 7.22 3.82
N LYS A 5 13.08 6.36 3.63
CA LYS A 5 13.47 5.80 2.34
C LYS A 5 13.11 4.32 2.22
N ASP A 6 12.97 3.65 3.35
CA ASP A 6 12.59 2.24 3.44
C ASP A 6 11.78 1.99 4.72
N TRP A 7 11.24 0.80 4.87
CA TRP A 7 10.43 0.41 6.03
C TRP A 7 11.19 0.50 7.35
N ASP A 8 12.49 0.19 7.36
CA ASP A 8 13.31 0.25 8.57
C ASP A 8 13.43 1.68 9.14
N ASP A 9 13.34 2.70 8.29
CA ASP A 9 13.36 4.09 8.73
C ASP A 9 12.13 4.46 9.59
N LEU A 10 11.02 3.71 9.44
CA LEU A 10 9.83 3.89 10.29
C LEU A 10 10.04 3.42 11.73
N LEU A 11 11.14 2.71 11.99
CA LEU A 11 11.54 2.28 13.34
C LEU A 11 12.33 3.35 14.10
N ASP A 12 12.65 4.50 13.50
CA ASP A 12 13.35 5.61 14.19
C ASP A 12 12.52 6.03 15.43
N PRO A 13 13.12 6.06 16.63
CA PRO A 13 12.46 6.50 17.85
C PRO A 13 11.85 7.91 17.77
N LYS A 14 12.35 8.77 16.88
CA LYS A 14 11.79 10.10 16.62
C LYS A 14 10.40 10.06 15.99
N LEU A 15 10.03 8.93 15.39
CA LEU A 15 8.69 8.69 14.83
C LEU A 15 7.72 8.07 15.85
N LYS A 16 8.12 7.91 17.11
CA LYS A 16 7.26 7.32 18.15
C LYS A 16 5.93 8.07 18.25
N GLY A 17 4.82 7.34 18.05
CA GLY A 17 3.47 7.91 18.05
C GLY A 17 3.11 8.69 16.78
N ASN A 18 4.02 8.82 15.81
CA ASN A 18 3.83 9.60 14.58
C ASN A 18 3.71 8.76 13.31
N VAL A 19 3.63 7.44 13.43
CA VAL A 19 3.29 6.55 12.33
C VAL A 19 1.81 6.20 12.40
N VAL A 20 1.11 6.20 11.27
CA VAL A 20 -0.28 5.73 11.15
C VAL A 20 -0.35 4.56 10.18
N GLN A 21 -1.16 3.57 10.50
CA GLN A 21 -1.41 2.42 9.63
C GLN A 21 -2.83 1.90 9.79
N CYS A 22 -3.33 1.21 8.77
CA CYS A 22 -4.60 0.51 8.90
C CYS A 22 -4.40 -0.81 9.63
N ALA A 23 -5.34 -1.16 10.50
CA ALA A 23 -5.31 -2.45 11.16
C ALA A 23 -5.31 -3.60 10.13
N PRO A 24 -4.33 -4.54 10.17
CA PRO A 24 -4.24 -5.63 9.21
C PRO A 24 -5.47 -6.54 9.23
N THR A 25 -6.19 -6.58 10.36
CA THR A 25 -7.45 -7.30 10.50
C THR A 25 -8.64 -6.66 9.76
N ARG A 26 -8.47 -5.44 9.25
CA ARG A 26 -9.52 -4.65 8.57
C ARG A 26 -9.16 -4.26 7.15
N SER A 27 -7.94 -4.56 6.71
CA SER A 27 -7.42 -4.18 5.40
C SER A 27 -6.64 -5.32 4.78
N SER A 28 -7.07 -5.77 3.61
CA SER A 28 -6.34 -6.77 2.82
C SER A 28 -4.95 -6.26 2.40
N SER A 29 -4.81 -4.98 2.07
CA SER A 29 -3.52 -4.36 1.73
C SER A 29 -2.55 -4.38 2.92
N SER A 30 -3.03 -3.96 4.11
CA SER A 30 -2.21 -4.00 5.32
C SER A 30 -1.83 -5.42 5.71
N HIS A 31 -2.79 -6.35 5.67
CA HIS A 31 -2.52 -7.77 5.93
C HIS A 31 -1.46 -8.32 4.98
N ALA A 32 -1.61 -8.06 3.68
CA ALA A 32 -0.66 -8.51 2.67
C ALA A 32 0.74 -7.90 2.89
N THR A 33 0.83 -6.63 3.28
CA THR A 33 2.13 -6.02 3.60
C THR A 33 2.79 -6.67 4.83
N TYR A 34 2.01 -7.00 5.86
CA TYR A 34 2.51 -7.77 7.01
C TYR A 34 3.02 -9.14 6.57
N GLU A 35 2.29 -9.83 5.70
CA GLU A 35 2.73 -11.10 5.14
C GLU A 35 4.03 -10.96 4.32
N VAL A 36 4.19 -9.90 3.55
CA VAL A 36 5.44 -9.62 2.84
C VAL A 36 6.61 -9.47 3.80
N VAL A 37 6.43 -8.73 4.90
CA VAL A 37 7.46 -8.61 5.95
C VAL A 37 7.81 -9.98 6.53
N LEU A 38 6.81 -10.78 6.89
CA LEU A 38 7.03 -12.10 7.48
C LEU A 38 7.68 -13.10 6.52
N GLN A 39 7.32 -13.04 5.23
CA GLN A 39 7.91 -13.91 4.21
C GLN A 39 9.32 -13.48 3.82
N ARG A 40 9.61 -12.17 3.85
CA ARG A 40 10.95 -11.62 3.59
C ARG A 40 11.95 -11.98 4.70
N ASP A 41 11.56 -11.77 5.95
CA ASP A 41 12.48 -11.78 7.08
C ASP A 41 12.42 -13.08 7.91
N GLY A 42 11.42 -13.91 7.62
CA GLY A 42 11.03 -15.03 8.47
C GLY A 42 10.24 -14.58 9.70
N ASP A 43 9.60 -15.54 10.37
CA ASP A 43 8.64 -15.22 11.44
C ASP A 43 9.28 -14.46 12.60
N ASP A 44 10.46 -14.85 13.07
CA ASP A 44 11.07 -14.22 14.26
C ASP A 44 11.41 -12.75 14.02
N LYS A 45 12.17 -12.46 12.97
CA LYS A 45 12.60 -11.10 12.63
C LYS A 45 11.44 -10.25 12.11
N GLY A 46 10.57 -10.85 11.31
CA GLY A 46 9.40 -10.15 10.78
C GLY A 46 8.46 -9.70 11.91
N TRP A 47 8.15 -10.55 12.88
CA TRP A 47 7.35 -10.17 14.04
C TRP A 47 8.06 -9.17 14.96
N GLU A 48 9.37 -9.24 15.08
CA GLU A 48 10.12 -8.22 15.81
C GLU A 48 10.01 -6.86 15.14
N PHE A 49 10.21 -6.80 13.81
CA PHE A 49 10.00 -5.57 13.02
C PHE A 49 8.59 -5.01 13.22
N LEU A 50 7.56 -5.84 13.05
CA LEU A 50 6.16 -5.42 13.17
C LEU A 50 5.79 -4.92 14.58
N ARG A 51 6.34 -5.52 15.63
CA ARG A 51 6.17 -5.03 17.01
C ARG A 51 6.85 -3.70 17.25
N ARG A 52 8.06 -3.50 16.73
CA ARG A 52 8.78 -2.22 16.82
C ARG A 52 8.04 -1.14 16.04
N LEU A 53 7.56 -1.45 14.86
CA LEU A 53 6.71 -0.55 14.08
C LEU A 53 5.42 -0.20 14.84
N GLY A 54 4.78 -1.20 15.44
CA GLY A 54 3.61 -1.01 16.32
C GLY A 54 3.87 -0.06 17.48
N ALA A 55 5.07 -0.10 18.07
CA ALA A 55 5.48 0.82 19.15
C ALA A 55 5.64 2.28 18.66
N ASN A 56 5.94 2.51 17.38
CA ASN A 56 5.97 3.83 16.76
C ASN A 56 4.60 4.27 16.21
N THR A 57 3.63 3.35 16.16
CA THR A 57 2.29 3.61 15.61
C THR A 57 1.44 4.36 16.63
N GLY A 58 1.07 5.59 16.28
CA GLY A 58 0.15 6.41 17.07
C GLY A 58 -1.32 6.04 16.87
N MET A 59 -1.67 5.49 15.70
CA MET A 59 -3.05 5.10 15.42
C MET A 59 -3.13 3.94 14.42
N PHE A 60 -4.05 3.00 14.72
CA PHE A 60 -4.55 2.01 13.77
C PHE A 60 -5.92 2.46 13.25
N THR A 61 -6.01 2.78 11.96
CA THR A 61 -7.25 3.20 11.32
C THR A 61 -8.15 2.01 11.00
N ALA A 62 -9.45 2.28 10.83
CA ALA A 62 -10.41 1.27 10.42
C ALA A 62 -10.43 1.05 8.90
N ARG A 63 -9.89 1.99 8.13
CA ARG A 63 -9.89 1.97 6.65
C ARG A 63 -8.53 2.39 6.13
N SER A 64 -8.05 1.71 5.08
CA SER A 64 -6.78 2.04 4.43
C SER A 64 -6.74 3.49 3.90
N ARG A 65 -7.88 3.99 3.43
CA ARG A 65 -8.00 5.36 2.88
C ARG A 65 -7.74 6.46 3.93
N ASP A 66 -7.97 6.17 5.20
CA ASP A 66 -7.77 7.16 6.26
C ASP A 66 -6.27 7.43 6.49
N VAL A 67 -5.41 6.44 6.24
CA VAL A 67 -3.96 6.55 6.46
C VAL A 67 -3.32 7.69 5.68
N PRO A 68 -3.38 7.75 4.34
CA PRO A 68 -2.77 8.84 3.59
C PRO A 68 -3.46 10.18 3.89
N SER A 69 -4.77 10.22 4.13
CA SER A 69 -5.50 11.43 4.49
C SER A 69 -5.00 12.05 5.80
N MET A 70 -4.69 11.24 6.81
CA MET A 70 -4.17 11.73 8.09
C MET A 70 -2.75 12.27 7.95
N VAL A 71 -1.90 11.63 7.14
CA VAL A 71 -0.56 12.16 6.82
C VAL A 71 -0.67 13.47 6.02
N ALA A 72 -1.54 13.52 5.02
CA ALA A 72 -1.78 14.71 4.21
C ALA A 72 -2.21 15.92 5.04
N LYS A 73 -2.99 15.71 6.10
CA LYS A 73 -3.41 16.75 7.04
C LYS A 73 -2.36 17.12 8.10
N GLY A 74 -1.22 16.42 8.10
CA GLY A 74 -0.17 16.65 9.10
C GLY A 74 -0.47 16.08 10.49
N GLU A 75 -1.48 15.20 10.61
CA GLU A 75 -1.82 14.53 11.87
C GLU A 75 -0.76 13.49 12.26
N PHE A 76 -0.10 12.90 11.26
CA PHE A 76 0.99 11.92 11.40
C PHE A 76 2.11 12.23 10.42
N ALA A 77 3.34 11.85 10.78
CA ALA A 77 4.53 12.07 9.96
C ALA A 77 4.66 11.06 8.82
N ALA A 78 4.20 9.83 9.00
CA ALA A 78 4.31 8.77 8.01
C ALA A 78 3.14 7.77 8.09
N GLY A 79 2.77 7.21 6.92
CA GLY A 79 1.81 6.13 6.80
C GLY A 79 2.48 4.83 6.32
N PHE A 80 2.07 3.70 6.88
CA PHE A 80 2.57 2.37 6.49
C PHE A 80 1.48 1.55 5.77
N ALA A 81 1.90 0.72 4.81
CA ALA A 81 1.04 -0.22 4.07
C ALA A 81 -0.09 0.46 3.28
N VAL A 82 0.23 1.56 2.60
CA VAL A 82 -0.73 2.35 1.83
C VAL A 82 -0.61 2.01 0.34
N PRO A 83 -1.71 1.66 -0.35
CA PRO A 83 -1.72 1.62 -1.81
C PRO A 83 -1.39 2.99 -2.42
N SER A 84 -0.47 3.02 -3.38
CA SER A 84 0.04 4.26 -3.98
C SER A 84 -1.07 5.17 -4.54
N TYR A 85 -2.09 4.59 -5.18
CA TYR A 85 -3.20 5.34 -5.77
C TYR A 85 -4.03 6.11 -4.73
N MET A 86 -4.17 5.57 -3.50
CA MET A 86 -4.91 6.25 -2.44
C MET A 86 -4.19 7.51 -1.97
N ALA A 87 -2.87 7.45 -1.82
CA ALA A 87 -2.08 8.61 -1.46
C ALA A 87 -1.98 9.62 -2.63
N PHE A 88 -1.96 9.13 -3.87
CA PHE A 88 -1.94 9.99 -5.04
C PHE A 88 -3.20 10.84 -5.19
N GLU A 89 -4.37 10.35 -4.77
CA GLU A 89 -5.60 11.16 -4.74
C GLU A 89 -5.48 12.38 -3.84
N ASP A 90 -4.85 12.26 -2.66
CA ASP A 90 -4.60 13.39 -1.77
C ASP A 90 -3.57 14.37 -2.38
N ARG A 91 -2.55 13.87 -3.07
CA ARG A 91 -1.62 14.71 -3.84
C ARG A 91 -2.34 15.51 -4.92
N LEU A 92 -3.26 14.89 -5.65
CA LEU A 92 -4.10 15.58 -6.65
C LEU A 92 -5.05 16.62 -6.05
N ALA A 93 -5.44 16.44 -4.79
CA ALA A 93 -6.24 17.41 -4.05
C ALA A 93 -5.41 18.59 -3.52
N GLY A 94 -4.11 18.63 -3.80
CA GLY A 94 -3.22 19.74 -3.45
C GLY A 94 -2.45 19.58 -2.15
N PHE A 95 -2.56 18.43 -1.47
CA PHE A 95 -1.75 18.17 -0.27
C PHE A 95 -0.30 17.86 -0.63
N ASP A 96 0.63 18.36 0.19
CA ASP A 96 2.05 18.04 0.05
C ASP A 96 2.37 16.68 0.64
N LEU A 97 2.31 15.67 -0.22
CA LEU A 97 2.47 14.27 0.14
C LEU A 97 3.47 13.60 -0.80
N MET A 98 4.34 12.78 -0.25
CA MET A 98 5.29 11.95 -0.97
C MET A 98 4.93 10.48 -0.78
N PHE A 99 5.06 9.68 -1.84
CA PHE A 99 5.00 8.24 -1.75
C PHE A 99 6.40 7.65 -1.88
N VAL A 100 6.76 6.77 -0.97
CA VAL A 100 8.03 6.07 -0.98
C VAL A 100 7.78 4.60 -1.25
N ALA A 101 8.26 4.10 -2.39
CA ALA A 101 8.28 2.68 -2.68
C ALA A 101 9.50 2.06 -1.98
N PRO A 102 9.34 1.18 -0.99
CA PRO A 102 10.46 0.50 -0.36
C PRO A 102 11.13 -0.46 -1.35
N LYS A 103 12.41 -0.79 -1.10
CA LYS A 103 13.19 -1.69 -1.98
C LYS A 103 12.55 -3.07 -2.15
N THR A 104 11.82 -3.53 -1.14
CA THR A 104 11.10 -4.80 -1.13
C THR A 104 9.59 -4.58 -1.25
N ALA A 105 9.17 -3.60 -2.04
CA ALA A 105 7.76 -3.36 -2.29
C ALA A 105 7.10 -4.57 -2.95
N TRP A 106 5.92 -4.89 -2.49
CA TRP A 106 5.07 -5.87 -3.15
C TRP A 106 4.16 -5.14 -4.14
N ILE A 107 4.14 -5.63 -5.37
CA ILE A 107 3.28 -5.12 -6.42
C ILE A 107 2.20 -6.13 -6.70
N THR A 108 0.95 -5.73 -6.53
CA THR A 108 -0.22 -6.52 -6.92
C THR A 108 -1.13 -5.71 -7.83
N PRO A 109 -1.60 -6.28 -8.93
CA PRO A 109 -2.66 -5.65 -9.69
C PRO A 109 -3.97 -5.72 -8.92
N GLU A 110 -4.80 -4.70 -9.04
CA GLU A 110 -6.18 -4.74 -8.55
C GLU A 110 -6.98 -5.79 -9.35
N PRO A 111 -7.50 -6.84 -8.72
CA PRO A 111 -8.18 -7.91 -9.43
C PRO A 111 -9.60 -7.52 -9.81
N MET A 112 -10.06 -8.06 -10.94
CA MET A 112 -11.44 -7.93 -11.39
C MET A 112 -11.98 -9.30 -11.79
N ALA A 113 -13.20 -9.63 -11.34
CA ALA A 113 -13.83 -10.90 -11.62
C ALA A 113 -15.31 -10.75 -11.97
N ILE A 114 -15.81 -11.67 -12.77
CA ILE A 114 -17.24 -11.79 -13.07
C ILE A 114 -17.85 -12.72 -12.02
N LEU A 115 -18.80 -12.20 -11.25
CA LEU A 115 -19.47 -12.98 -10.21
C LEU A 115 -20.34 -14.09 -10.82
N ALA A 116 -20.39 -15.23 -10.16
CA ALA A 116 -21.37 -16.27 -10.48
C ALA A 116 -22.78 -15.69 -10.35
N GLY A 117 -23.64 -15.90 -11.36
CA GLY A 117 -24.99 -15.35 -11.37
C GLY A 117 -25.09 -13.88 -11.81
N ALA A 118 -24.02 -13.27 -12.33
CA ALA A 118 -24.07 -11.92 -12.90
C ALA A 118 -25.19 -11.82 -13.95
N LYS A 119 -26.02 -10.79 -13.85
CA LYS A 119 -27.17 -10.58 -14.77
C LYS A 119 -26.73 -10.35 -16.22
N HIS A 120 -25.55 -9.73 -16.43
CA HIS A 120 -25.02 -9.37 -17.74
C HIS A 120 -23.56 -9.81 -17.91
N PRO A 121 -23.26 -11.13 -17.91
CA PRO A 121 -21.87 -11.62 -17.92
C PRO A 121 -21.12 -11.26 -19.21
N LYS A 122 -21.81 -11.16 -20.36
CA LYS A 122 -21.20 -10.73 -21.62
C LYS A 122 -20.73 -9.27 -21.56
N ALA A 123 -21.54 -8.38 -20.98
CA ALA A 123 -21.15 -6.97 -20.82
C ALA A 123 -20.00 -6.84 -19.81
N ALA A 124 -20.02 -7.57 -18.71
CA ALA A 124 -18.93 -7.61 -17.73
C ALA A 124 -17.62 -8.07 -18.38
N ARG A 125 -17.66 -9.11 -19.20
CA ARG A 125 -16.49 -9.60 -19.95
C ARG A 125 -15.96 -8.52 -20.91
N ALA A 126 -16.83 -7.92 -21.73
CA ALA A 126 -16.44 -6.86 -22.65
C ALA A 126 -15.79 -5.67 -21.94
N PHE A 127 -16.27 -5.31 -20.73
CA PHE A 127 -15.66 -4.26 -19.91
C PHE A 127 -14.25 -4.64 -19.44
N ILE A 128 -14.04 -5.87 -18.95
CA ILE A 128 -12.72 -6.36 -18.55
C ILE A 128 -11.77 -6.37 -19.76
N GLU A 129 -12.21 -6.91 -20.90
CA GLU A 129 -11.42 -6.96 -22.13
C GLU A 129 -11.06 -5.54 -22.63
N TYR A 130 -11.97 -4.57 -22.50
CA TYR A 130 -11.70 -3.18 -22.82
C TYR A 130 -10.60 -2.60 -21.90
N LEU A 131 -10.68 -2.81 -20.59
CA LEU A 131 -9.65 -2.33 -19.65
C LEU A 131 -8.28 -2.94 -19.92
N LEU A 132 -8.24 -4.21 -20.33
CA LEU A 132 -7.00 -4.92 -20.66
C LEU A 132 -6.48 -4.57 -22.08
N SER A 133 -7.29 -3.94 -22.92
CA SER A 133 -6.88 -3.52 -24.26
C SER A 133 -5.85 -2.38 -24.22
N GLU A 134 -5.13 -2.19 -25.34
CA GLU A 134 -4.21 -1.05 -25.48
C GLU A 134 -4.90 0.29 -25.22
N ARG A 135 -6.13 0.48 -25.69
CA ARG A 135 -6.91 1.70 -25.49
C ARG A 135 -7.25 1.91 -24.01
N GLY A 136 -7.68 0.84 -23.32
CA GLY A 136 -7.99 0.88 -21.88
C GLY A 136 -6.75 1.18 -21.05
N GLN A 137 -5.62 0.54 -21.36
CA GLN A 137 -4.36 0.79 -20.66
C GLN A 137 -3.84 2.21 -20.89
N LYS A 138 -3.91 2.75 -22.11
CA LYS A 138 -3.55 4.14 -22.39
C LYS A 138 -4.42 5.12 -21.59
N MET A 139 -5.74 4.92 -21.59
CA MET A 139 -6.66 5.73 -20.81
C MET A 139 -6.35 5.69 -19.31
N ALA A 140 -6.00 4.52 -18.77
CA ALA A 140 -5.60 4.38 -17.37
C ALA A 140 -4.32 5.15 -17.06
N MET A 141 -3.30 5.07 -17.94
CA MET A 141 -2.04 5.82 -17.78
C MET A 141 -2.24 7.34 -17.82
N GLU A 142 -3.12 7.85 -18.69
CA GLU A 142 -3.48 9.28 -18.73
C GLU A 142 -4.09 9.77 -17.40
N ARG A 143 -4.62 8.85 -16.62
CA ARG A 143 -5.18 9.10 -15.28
C ARG A 143 -4.16 8.88 -14.15
N GLY A 144 -2.91 8.58 -14.47
CA GLY A 144 -1.87 8.28 -13.48
C GLY A 144 -1.93 6.86 -12.91
N VAL A 145 -2.69 5.97 -13.55
CA VAL A 145 -2.73 4.54 -13.18
C VAL A 145 -1.62 3.80 -13.93
N PHE A 146 -0.81 3.05 -13.20
CA PHE A 146 0.29 2.29 -13.78
C PHE A 146 -0.22 1.09 -14.59
N PRO A 147 0.41 0.78 -15.75
CA PRO A 147 -0.01 -0.32 -16.60
C PRO A 147 0.26 -1.68 -15.95
N ILE A 148 -0.59 -2.65 -16.27
CA ILE A 148 -0.46 -4.05 -15.79
C ILE A 148 0.45 -4.92 -16.67
N THR A 149 1.14 -4.33 -17.63
CA THR A 149 2.00 -5.01 -18.59
C THR A 149 3.31 -4.22 -18.78
N PRO A 150 4.46 -4.90 -18.93
CA PRO A 150 5.73 -4.23 -19.18
C PRO A 150 5.81 -3.53 -20.55
N LYS A 151 4.85 -3.80 -21.43
CA LYS A 151 4.77 -3.19 -22.77
C LYS A 151 4.60 -1.68 -22.73
N TYR A 152 3.93 -1.16 -21.70
CA TYR A 152 3.61 0.26 -21.59
C TYR A 152 4.31 0.91 -20.41
N ARG A 153 4.60 2.20 -20.56
CA ARG A 153 5.16 3.06 -19.52
C ARG A 153 4.34 4.33 -19.42
N VAL A 154 4.11 4.81 -18.21
CA VAL A 154 3.38 6.06 -17.98
C VAL A 154 4.15 7.21 -18.63
N GLN A 155 3.47 7.94 -19.49
CA GLN A 155 4.00 9.13 -20.18
C GLN A 155 2.90 10.18 -20.22
N GLY A 156 3.30 11.44 -20.03
CA GLY A 156 2.38 12.57 -20.09
C GLY A 156 3.10 13.87 -20.37
N ALA A 157 2.34 14.88 -20.77
CA ALA A 157 2.86 16.23 -20.86
C ALA A 157 3.20 16.77 -19.45
N PRO A 158 4.15 17.71 -19.31
CA PRO A 158 4.43 18.36 -18.04
C PRO A 158 3.14 18.91 -17.40
N GLY A 159 2.94 18.62 -16.12
CA GLY A 159 1.73 19.01 -15.37
C GLY A 159 0.48 18.17 -15.63
N SER A 160 0.55 17.14 -16.49
CA SER A 160 -0.53 16.18 -16.65
C SER A 160 -0.62 15.24 -15.43
N ARG A 161 -1.80 14.63 -15.21
CA ARG A 161 -1.97 13.62 -14.15
C ARG A 161 -0.98 12.46 -14.25
N ALA A 162 -0.68 12.04 -15.47
CA ALA A 162 0.30 10.99 -15.74
C ALA A 162 1.70 11.39 -15.24
N GLU A 163 2.16 12.59 -15.56
CA GLU A 163 3.48 13.07 -15.11
C GLU A 163 3.50 13.34 -13.61
N MET A 164 2.43 13.88 -13.04
CA MET A 164 2.30 14.02 -11.58
C MET A 164 2.38 12.67 -10.85
N ALA A 165 1.82 11.59 -11.42
CA ALA A 165 1.94 10.25 -10.83
C ALA A 165 3.37 9.72 -10.87
N VAL A 166 4.11 10.00 -11.95
CA VAL A 166 5.52 9.67 -12.07
C VAL A 166 6.35 10.42 -11.04
N GLU A 167 6.17 11.73 -10.92
CA GLU A 167 6.86 12.56 -9.90
C GLU A 167 6.55 12.08 -8.49
N PHE A 168 5.28 11.80 -8.20
CA PHE A 168 4.80 11.34 -6.89
C PHE A 168 5.44 10.03 -6.45
N THR A 169 5.74 9.14 -7.40
CA THR A 169 6.37 7.84 -7.14
C THR A 169 7.90 7.87 -7.28
N GLY A 170 8.52 9.05 -7.32
CA GLY A 170 9.97 9.20 -7.42
C GLY A 170 10.55 8.88 -8.80
N GLY A 171 9.78 9.10 -9.86
CA GLY A 171 10.21 8.87 -11.24
C GLY A 171 9.80 7.51 -11.81
N LEU A 172 9.03 6.72 -11.09
CA LEU A 172 8.57 5.41 -11.56
C LEU A 172 7.62 5.56 -12.75
N ARG A 173 7.92 4.91 -13.86
CA ARG A 173 7.06 4.91 -15.07
C ARG A 173 6.39 3.56 -15.32
N SER A 174 6.88 2.52 -14.71
CA SER A 174 6.28 1.17 -14.73
C SER A 174 6.70 0.43 -13.47
N TYR A 175 5.81 -0.32 -12.88
CA TYR A 175 6.15 -1.21 -11.78
C TYR A 175 7.10 -2.36 -12.21
N PHE A 176 7.20 -2.62 -13.50
CA PHE A 176 8.14 -3.60 -14.06
C PHE A 176 9.57 -3.06 -14.17
N ASP A 177 9.81 -1.77 -13.88
CA ASP A 177 11.15 -1.16 -13.87
C ASP A 177 11.86 -1.28 -12.52
N VAL A 178 11.13 -1.67 -11.46
CA VAL A 178 11.70 -1.92 -10.15
C VAL A 178 12.06 -3.40 -10.03
N ASP A 179 13.23 -3.64 -9.46
CA ASP A 179 13.63 -4.99 -9.06
C ASP A 179 12.81 -5.39 -7.82
N VAL A 180 11.57 -5.81 -8.09
CA VAL A 180 10.66 -6.28 -7.04
C VAL A 180 10.86 -7.76 -6.92
N THR A 181 11.55 -8.18 -5.89
CA THR A 181 11.58 -9.58 -5.49
C THR A 181 10.16 -9.94 -5.09
N ASN A 182 9.44 -10.68 -5.94
CA ASN A 182 8.10 -11.17 -5.60
C ASN A 182 8.22 -12.30 -4.59
N ILE A 183 8.31 -11.91 -3.31
CA ILE A 183 8.44 -12.82 -2.17
C ILE A 183 7.11 -13.30 -1.63
N TYR A 184 5.99 -12.77 -2.14
CA TYR A 184 4.66 -13.08 -1.62
C TYR A 184 4.14 -14.41 -2.15
N ASP A 185 4.11 -15.42 -1.29
CA ASP A 185 3.48 -16.71 -1.55
C ASP A 185 2.03 -16.70 -1.01
N HIS A 186 1.08 -16.71 -1.94
CA HIS A 186 -0.35 -16.72 -1.63
C HIS A 186 -0.79 -17.96 -0.84
N ALA A 187 -0.20 -19.12 -1.12
CA ALA A 187 -0.57 -20.36 -0.42
C ALA A 187 -0.11 -20.34 1.04
N VAL A 188 1.06 -19.77 1.30
CA VAL A 188 1.55 -19.54 2.66
C VAL A 188 0.67 -18.54 3.39
N ALA A 189 0.38 -17.39 2.78
CA ALA A 189 -0.45 -16.34 3.36
C ALA A 189 -1.85 -16.83 3.70
N GLN A 190 -2.48 -17.59 2.80
CA GLN A 190 -3.83 -18.14 3.01
C GLN A 190 -3.87 -19.12 4.20
N LYS A 191 -2.87 -19.99 4.32
CA LYS A 191 -2.81 -20.98 5.42
C LYS A 191 -2.69 -20.35 6.79
N ARG A 192 -2.01 -19.21 6.91
CA ARG A 192 -1.76 -18.56 8.20
C ARG A 192 -2.54 -17.26 8.43
N TYR A 193 -3.51 -16.94 7.55
CA TYR A 193 -4.28 -15.71 7.59
C TYR A 193 -4.88 -15.41 8.97
N GLU A 194 -5.59 -16.37 9.57
CA GLU A 194 -6.20 -16.20 10.88
C GLU A 194 -5.17 -16.12 12.02
N ALA A 195 -4.08 -16.87 11.92
CA ALA A 195 -3.02 -16.84 12.92
C ALA A 195 -2.30 -15.47 12.93
N VAL A 196 -2.00 -14.92 11.75
CA VAL A 196 -1.41 -13.59 11.60
C VAL A 196 -2.34 -12.51 12.14
N ASN A 197 -3.63 -12.53 11.77
CA ASN A 197 -4.60 -11.58 12.28
C ASN A 197 -4.76 -11.65 13.80
N SER A 198 -4.82 -12.85 14.36
CA SER A 198 -4.92 -13.05 15.81
C SER A 198 -3.70 -12.47 16.55
N ARG A 199 -2.51 -12.75 16.02
CA ARG A 199 -1.27 -12.24 16.59
C ARG A 199 -1.13 -10.73 16.46
N CYS A 200 -1.54 -10.15 15.33
CA CYS A 200 -1.57 -8.70 15.15
C CYS A 200 -2.43 -8.00 16.20
N ARG A 201 -3.64 -8.50 16.46
CA ARG A 201 -4.51 -7.94 17.50
C ARG A 201 -3.87 -7.99 18.87
N LYS A 202 -3.31 -9.13 19.23
CA LYS A 202 -2.76 -9.37 20.56
C LYS A 202 -1.45 -8.62 20.81
N ASP A 203 -0.51 -8.71 19.87
CA ASP A 203 0.88 -8.32 20.09
C ASP A 203 1.21 -6.93 19.52
N ILE A 204 0.33 -6.31 18.73
CA ILE A 204 0.60 -5.05 18.04
C ILE A 204 -0.50 -4.02 18.29
N GLU A 205 -1.76 -4.33 17.94
CA GLU A 205 -2.86 -3.36 18.06
C GLU A 205 -3.16 -3.03 19.53
N SER A 206 -3.14 -4.02 20.43
CA SER A 206 -3.36 -3.83 21.87
C SER A 206 -2.29 -2.96 22.52
N ILE A 207 -1.02 -3.08 22.10
CA ILE A 207 0.07 -2.26 22.63
C ILE A 207 -0.15 -0.78 22.29
N ALA A 208 -0.55 -0.48 21.07
CA ALA A 208 -0.84 0.90 20.66
C ALA A 208 -2.02 1.49 21.46
N GLU A 209 -3.03 0.68 21.80
CA GLU A 209 -4.14 1.12 22.65
C GLU A 209 -3.72 1.37 24.09
N GLU A 210 -2.83 0.54 24.64
CA GLU A 210 -2.29 0.74 25.98
C GLU A 210 -1.40 1.97 26.08
N LEU A 211 -0.61 2.26 25.04
CA LEU A 211 0.22 3.48 24.97
C LEU A 211 -0.61 4.75 24.93
N LYS A 212 -1.77 4.72 24.25
CA LYS A 212 -2.71 5.84 24.23
C LYS A 212 -3.35 6.14 25.59
N LYS A 213 -3.55 5.13 26.44
CA LYS A 213 -4.16 5.31 27.77
C LYS A 213 -3.16 5.86 28.81
N LYS A 214 -1.87 5.84 28.50
CA LYS A 214 -0.79 6.30 29.39
C LYS A 214 -0.30 7.72 29.09
N ASN A 215 -0.76 8.29 27.99
CA ASN A 215 -0.53 9.69 27.59
C ASN A 215 -1.82 10.51 27.74
#